data_a4e6ce943db128a53a9e5031bcdc5a05
#
_entry.id   a4e6ce943db128a53a9e5031bcdc5a05
#
_cell.length_a   1.000
_cell.length_b   1.000
_cell.length_c   1.000
_cell.angle_alpha   90.00
_cell.angle_beta   90.00
_cell.angle_gamma   90.00
#
_symmetry.space_group_name_H-M   'P 1'
#
loop_
_entity.id
_entity.type
_entity.pdbx_description
1 polymer ?
#
loop_
_entity_poly.entity_id
_entity_poly.type
_entity_poly.pdbx_seq_one_letter_code
_entity_poly.pdbx_strand_id
1 'polypeptide(L)'
;MSVSRRWWVSSIAVLAVVGTGLAVRSERRAISADLDRARDLHGTGFVGSVACRRCHVAHYASWSHTFHRSMTAEASPASVLGDFSGATLTNDGVAARMDRDADGGYRMTFTRAGAPPRIAKVVRTVGSRRYQQYLARDGDTYWRLPVAYHVEEKRWFPMTGAFLFSDPDPDAPAELPAATPDRPVFGGGDFDRHVARWNDNCVFCHNVAPNPGRDRATGSFNTSVAELGVACEACHGPGAEHASRNADPVRRYALYAAPRADPTIVNPSRLPPTRSADLCGRCHGQRIADEVAPFLEHGDPFVPGDDLALESAPLWRDTPLHGDREAFAARFWRDGTARLTAYEYQGLLQSPCMMRGPLTCTSCHGMHEGDPRGQMRVGLTGRTENRMCTHCHAALAEPDAVAHHTHHDPAASGGSCASCHMPRIVYGVLDVHRSHRIEIPDPARAASGGRPDACTTCHVDRTVAWAETAARAFWGGDRFPASAVVAGGSSPREAILGGEPVARAVAA
;
A
#
# COMPACT_ATOMS: atom_id res chain seq x y z
N MET A 1 21.02 40.53 -57.33
CA MET A 1 21.13 40.72 -55.86
C MET A 1 20.44 39.61 -55.02
N SER A 2 20.18 38.38 -55.49
CA SER A 2 19.46 37.33 -54.74
C SER A 2 20.35 36.20 -54.19
N VAL A 3 21.63 36.09 -54.67
CA VAL A 3 22.53 35.00 -54.27
C VAL A 3 23.15 35.21 -52.88
N SER A 4 23.43 36.43 -52.47
CA SER A 4 24.05 36.75 -51.18
C SER A 4 23.14 36.42 -49.96
N ARG A 5 21.82 36.65 -50.15
CA ARG A 5 20.87 36.42 -49.04
C ARG A 5 20.69 34.92 -48.71
N ARG A 6 20.81 34.06 -49.72
CA ARG A 6 20.72 32.58 -49.52
C ARG A 6 21.96 32.03 -48.76
N TRP A 7 23.14 32.56 -49.05
CA TRP A 7 24.36 32.16 -48.32
C TRP A 7 24.33 32.56 -46.86
N TRP A 8 23.86 33.76 -46.56
CA TRP A 8 23.71 34.22 -45.15
C TRP A 8 22.73 33.39 -44.37
N VAL A 9 21.57 33.04 -44.93
CA VAL A 9 20.55 32.19 -44.26
C VAL A 9 21.10 30.78 -44.04
N SER A 10 21.78 30.21 -45.01
CA SER A 10 22.42 28.88 -44.86
C SER A 10 23.50 28.86 -43.78
N SER A 11 24.35 29.91 -43.72
CA SER A 11 25.41 30.02 -42.71
C SER A 11 24.83 30.18 -41.29
N ILE A 12 23.77 30.98 -41.11
CA ILE A 12 23.09 31.13 -39.82
C ILE A 12 22.42 29.82 -39.40
N ALA A 13 21.80 29.11 -40.33
CA ALA A 13 21.19 27.80 -40.05
C ALA A 13 22.25 26.77 -39.61
N VAL A 14 23.40 26.71 -40.29
CA VAL A 14 24.49 25.82 -39.90
C VAL A 14 25.07 26.18 -38.55
N LEU A 15 25.30 27.46 -38.27
CA LEU A 15 25.77 27.93 -36.96
C LEU A 15 24.79 27.61 -35.85
N ALA A 16 23.49 27.76 -36.08
CA ALA A 16 22.43 27.40 -35.12
C ALA A 16 22.42 25.90 -34.82
N VAL A 17 22.54 25.06 -35.87
CA VAL A 17 22.59 23.59 -35.69
C VAL A 17 23.84 23.16 -34.95
N VAL A 18 25.01 23.71 -35.30
CA VAL A 18 26.27 23.42 -34.61
C VAL A 18 26.23 23.91 -33.16
N GLY A 19 25.73 25.13 -32.90
CA GLY A 19 25.57 25.70 -31.56
C GLY A 19 24.64 24.87 -30.68
N THR A 20 23.48 24.46 -31.23
CA THR A 20 22.56 23.58 -30.54
C THR A 20 23.16 22.21 -30.21
N GLY A 21 23.88 21.62 -31.18
CA GLY A 21 24.60 20.36 -31.02
C GLY A 21 25.65 20.41 -29.91
N LEU A 22 26.42 21.50 -29.84
CA LEU A 22 27.42 21.73 -28.80
C LEU A 22 26.78 21.93 -27.42
N ALA A 23 25.69 22.68 -27.34
CA ALA A 23 24.93 22.90 -26.10
C ALA A 23 24.34 21.58 -25.56
N VAL A 24 23.73 20.78 -26.42
CA VAL A 24 23.19 19.45 -26.04
C VAL A 24 24.33 18.53 -25.58
N ARG A 25 25.49 18.55 -26.26
CA ARG A 25 26.66 17.74 -25.86
C ARG A 25 27.22 18.18 -24.49
N SER A 26 27.27 19.49 -24.23
CA SER A 26 27.67 20.05 -22.93
C SER A 26 26.74 19.61 -21.82
N GLU A 27 25.44 19.73 -22.02
CA GLU A 27 24.40 19.26 -21.04
C GLU A 27 24.51 17.77 -20.80
N ARG A 28 24.71 16.94 -21.82
CA ARG A 28 24.91 15.48 -21.65
C ARG A 28 26.12 15.15 -20.80
N ARG A 29 27.19 15.92 -20.91
CA ARG A 29 28.38 15.76 -20.05
C ARG A 29 28.08 16.17 -18.61
N ALA A 30 27.39 17.28 -18.41
CA ALA A 30 26.98 17.73 -17.08
C ALA A 30 26.07 16.70 -16.40
N ILE A 31 25.06 16.18 -17.11
CA ILE A 31 24.18 15.10 -16.60
C ILE A 31 24.99 13.86 -16.24
N SER A 32 25.99 13.48 -17.06
CA SER A 32 26.86 12.33 -16.75
C SER A 32 27.69 12.56 -15.48
N ALA A 33 28.25 13.74 -15.30
CA ALA A 33 28.99 14.09 -14.09
C ALA A 33 28.09 14.12 -12.83
N ASP A 34 26.85 14.55 -12.97
CA ASP A 34 25.86 14.50 -11.86
C ASP A 34 25.48 13.07 -11.50
N LEU A 35 25.45 12.15 -12.48
CA LEU A 35 25.15 10.72 -12.21
C LEU A 35 26.29 9.99 -11.50
N ASP A 36 27.53 10.46 -11.66
CA ASP A 36 28.71 9.89 -11.00
C ASP A 36 28.82 10.36 -9.52
N ARG A 37 28.02 11.37 -9.12
CA ARG A 37 27.92 11.80 -7.72
C ARG A 37 26.83 10.97 -7.02
N ALA A 38 27.07 10.63 -5.77
CA ALA A 38 26.04 10.05 -4.91
C ALA A 38 24.83 11.01 -4.87
N ARG A 39 23.64 10.47 -5.16
CA ARG A 39 22.41 11.26 -5.12
C ARG A 39 22.08 11.56 -3.67
N ASP A 40 22.10 12.80 -3.32
CA ASP A 40 21.51 13.30 -2.10
C ASP A 40 20.32 14.20 -2.48
N LEU A 41 19.12 13.66 -2.35
CA LEU A 41 17.88 14.43 -2.52
C LEU A 41 17.35 14.98 -1.19
N HIS A 42 18.03 14.66 -0.08
CA HIS A 42 17.70 15.24 1.21
C HIS A 42 17.90 16.76 1.18
N GLY A 43 17.00 17.49 1.80
CA GLY A 43 17.02 18.95 1.83
C GLY A 43 16.63 19.66 0.53
N THR A 44 16.32 18.92 -0.56
CA THR A 44 15.69 19.54 -1.73
C THR A 44 14.18 19.75 -1.47
N GLY A 45 13.60 20.78 -2.09
CA GLY A 45 12.22 21.17 -1.82
C GLY A 45 11.19 20.35 -2.59
N PHE A 46 9.97 20.31 -2.05
CA PHE A 46 8.78 19.77 -2.71
C PHE A 46 8.06 20.87 -3.48
N VAL A 47 7.43 20.51 -4.62
CA VAL A 47 6.72 21.48 -5.49
C VAL A 47 5.24 21.14 -5.68
N GLY A 48 4.80 19.94 -5.27
CA GLY A 48 3.46 19.45 -5.44
C GLY A 48 3.13 18.97 -6.85
N SER A 49 2.14 18.09 -6.93
CA SER A 49 1.75 17.40 -8.18
C SER A 49 1.31 18.35 -9.31
N VAL A 50 0.74 19.51 -8.97
CA VAL A 50 0.30 20.52 -9.96
C VAL A 50 1.49 21.06 -10.77
N ALA A 51 2.67 21.20 -10.16
CA ALA A 51 3.88 21.62 -10.87
C ALA A 51 4.31 20.55 -11.91
N CYS A 52 4.20 19.25 -11.56
CA CYS A 52 4.53 18.14 -12.42
C CYS A 52 3.63 18.06 -13.67
N ARG A 53 2.34 18.42 -13.52
CA ARG A 53 1.33 18.41 -14.60
C ARG A 53 1.78 19.20 -15.82
N ARG A 54 2.56 20.27 -15.65
CA ARG A 54 2.99 21.15 -16.76
C ARG A 54 3.77 20.41 -17.85
N CYS A 55 4.54 19.38 -17.45
CA CYS A 55 5.35 18.58 -18.38
C CYS A 55 4.85 17.14 -18.50
N HIS A 56 4.27 16.57 -17.44
CA HIS A 56 3.83 15.17 -17.35
C HIS A 56 2.30 15.04 -17.38
N VAL A 57 1.65 15.62 -18.40
CA VAL A 57 0.17 15.71 -18.49
C VAL A 57 -0.50 14.34 -18.43
N ALA A 58 0.00 13.36 -19.18
CA ALA A 58 -0.58 12.01 -19.24
C ALA A 58 -0.41 11.25 -17.93
N HIS A 59 0.77 11.31 -17.32
CA HIS A 59 1.04 10.68 -16.02
C HIS A 59 0.22 11.33 -14.90
N TYR A 60 0.09 12.65 -14.91
CA TYR A 60 -0.78 13.35 -13.96
C TYR A 60 -2.24 12.93 -14.12
N ALA A 61 -2.74 12.86 -15.34
CA ALA A 61 -4.12 12.44 -15.63
C ALA A 61 -4.36 11.01 -15.14
N SER A 62 -3.46 10.07 -15.44
CA SER A 62 -3.56 8.68 -14.97
C SER A 62 -3.54 8.61 -13.43
N TRP A 63 -2.53 9.20 -12.79
CA TRP A 63 -2.40 9.21 -11.34
C TRP A 63 -3.61 9.85 -10.64
N SER A 64 -4.18 10.91 -11.18
CA SER A 64 -5.30 11.63 -10.57
C SER A 64 -6.56 10.79 -10.36
N HIS A 65 -6.68 9.64 -11.03
CA HIS A 65 -7.77 8.68 -10.89
C HIS A 65 -7.42 7.51 -9.95
N THR A 66 -6.18 7.44 -9.43
CA THR A 66 -5.76 6.35 -8.53
C THR A 66 -6.31 6.52 -7.12
N PHE A 67 -6.37 5.42 -6.38
CA PHE A 67 -6.70 5.45 -4.95
C PHE A 67 -5.59 6.12 -4.11
N HIS A 68 -4.35 6.13 -4.59
CA HIS A 68 -3.25 6.89 -3.99
C HIS A 68 -3.57 8.38 -3.90
N ARG A 69 -4.11 8.97 -4.98
CA ARG A 69 -4.47 10.41 -5.01
C ARG A 69 -5.48 10.77 -3.92
N SER A 70 -6.46 9.91 -3.68
CA SER A 70 -7.56 10.14 -2.74
C SER A 70 -7.34 9.52 -1.36
N MET A 71 -6.09 9.13 -1.05
CA MET A 71 -5.78 8.48 0.22
C MET A 71 -6.01 9.40 1.42
N THR A 72 -5.73 10.70 1.29
CA THR A 72 -6.17 11.76 2.23
C THR A 72 -6.59 12.99 1.44
N ALA A 73 -7.72 13.59 1.80
CA ALA A 73 -8.20 14.82 1.19
C ALA A 73 -8.94 15.69 2.21
N GLU A 74 -8.96 17.01 2.01
CA GLU A 74 -9.88 17.89 2.73
C GLU A 74 -11.33 17.52 2.41
N ALA A 75 -12.20 17.56 3.41
CA ALA A 75 -13.61 17.19 3.23
C ALA A 75 -14.31 18.20 2.31
N SER A 76 -14.82 17.70 1.20
CA SER A 76 -15.49 18.49 0.17
C SER A 76 -16.52 17.63 -0.57
N PRO A 77 -17.42 18.21 -1.36
CA PRO A 77 -18.34 17.43 -2.20
C PRO A 77 -17.65 16.49 -3.19
N ALA A 78 -16.40 16.77 -3.56
CA ALA A 78 -15.62 15.92 -4.46
C ALA A 78 -14.91 14.77 -3.75
N SER A 79 -14.64 14.89 -2.45
CA SER A 79 -13.87 13.91 -1.69
C SER A 79 -14.70 13.04 -0.75
N VAL A 80 -15.85 13.53 -0.27
CA VAL A 80 -16.74 12.80 0.65
C VAL A 80 -17.63 11.86 -0.15
N LEU A 81 -17.49 10.55 0.08
CA LEU A 81 -18.25 9.50 -0.58
C LEU A 81 -19.47 9.04 0.23
N GLY A 82 -19.42 9.20 1.56
CA GLY A 82 -20.50 8.78 2.46
C GLY A 82 -21.77 9.60 2.35
N ASP A 83 -22.88 8.97 2.67
CA ASP A 83 -24.18 9.63 2.70
C ASP A 83 -24.34 10.48 3.99
N PHE A 84 -24.25 11.79 3.84
CA PHE A 84 -24.47 12.79 4.88
C PHE A 84 -25.83 13.50 4.73
N SER A 85 -26.86 12.83 4.20
CA SER A 85 -28.21 13.36 4.09
C SER A 85 -29.09 13.09 5.32
N GLY A 86 -28.50 12.72 6.44
CA GLY A 86 -29.19 12.36 7.67
C GLY A 86 -29.20 10.84 7.95
N ALA A 87 -28.31 10.10 7.28
CA ALA A 87 -28.13 8.68 7.53
C ALA A 87 -27.80 8.38 9.00
N THR A 88 -28.24 7.24 9.49
CA THR A 88 -28.02 6.81 10.88
C THR A 88 -27.45 5.40 10.95
N LEU A 89 -26.61 5.17 11.97
CA LEU A 89 -26.07 3.87 12.33
C LEU A 89 -26.18 3.70 13.84
N THR A 90 -26.69 2.55 14.28
CA THR A 90 -26.70 2.21 15.71
C THR A 90 -25.83 0.99 15.94
N ASN A 91 -24.89 1.09 16.88
CA ASN A 91 -24.01 0.01 17.27
C ASN A 91 -23.60 0.18 18.75
N ASP A 92 -23.57 -0.89 19.52
CA ASP A 92 -23.16 -0.90 20.94
C ASP A 92 -23.84 0.19 21.80
N GLY A 93 -25.15 0.39 21.59
CA GLY A 93 -25.94 1.40 22.30
C GLY A 93 -25.60 2.86 21.94
N VAL A 94 -24.82 3.08 20.91
CA VAL A 94 -24.49 4.41 20.36
C VAL A 94 -25.21 4.60 19.03
N ALA A 95 -25.97 5.70 18.89
CA ALA A 95 -26.53 6.13 17.62
C ALA A 95 -25.62 7.21 17.00
N ALA A 96 -25.10 6.95 15.81
CA ALA A 96 -24.37 7.90 15.00
C ALA A 96 -25.27 8.44 13.89
N ARG A 97 -25.38 9.76 13.76
CA ARG A 97 -26.10 10.44 12.68
C ARG A 97 -25.11 11.23 11.83
N MET A 98 -25.14 11.00 10.53
CA MET A 98 -24.30 11.66 9.52
C MET A 98 -25.16 12.66 8.77
N ASP A 99 -24.91 13.96 8.97
CA ASP A 99 -25.64 15.04 8.31
C ASP A 99 -24.75 16.26 7.98
N ARG A 100 -25.35 17.29 7.43
CA ARG A 100 -24.67 18.57 7.16
C ARG A 100 -25.06 19.62 8.17
N ASP A 101 -24.11 20.48 8.51
CA ASP A 101 -24.39 21.69 9.27
C ASP A 101 -25.06 22.78 8.40
N ALA A 102 -25.43 23.91 9.00
CA ALA A 102 -26.09 25.01 8.31
C ALA A 102 -25.25 25.63 7.19
N ASP A 103 -23.91 25.55 7.30
CA ASP A 103 -22.96 26.06 6.32
C ASP A 103 -22.64 25.02 5.23
N GLY A 104 -23.30 23.86 5.26
CA GLY A 104 -23.10 22.76 4.31
C GLY A 104 -21.89 21.88 4.64
N GLY A 105 -21.24 22.09 5.79
CA GLY A 105 -20.16 21.24 6.30
C GLY A 105 -20.65 19.86 6.73
N TYR A 106 -19.75 18.90 6.76
CA TYR A 106 -20.04 17.50 7.15
C TYR A 106 -19.88 17.33 8.65
N ARG A 107 -20.82 16.65 9.30
CA ARG A 107 -20.73 16.35 10.74
C ARG A 107 -21.27 14.96 11.07
N MET A 108 -20.77 14.39 12.15
CA MET A 108 -21.28 13.20 12.78
C MET A 108 -21.70 13.53 14.21
N THR A 109 -22.91 13.14 14.57
CA THR A 109 -23.46 13.31 15.92
C THR A 109 -23.61 11.94 16.56
N PHE A 110 -22.94 11.73 17.70
CA PHE A 110 -22.97 10.48 18.47
C PHE A 110 -23.83 10.68 19.71
N THR A 111 -24.80 9.80 19.89
CA THR A 111 -25.75 9.85 21.02
C THR A 111 -25.79 8.52 21.74
N ARG A 112 -25.64 8.54 23.04
CA ARG A 112 -25.78 7.39 23.93
C ARG A 112 -26.73 7.73 25.07
N ALA A 113 -27.53 6.75 25.53
CA ALA A 113 -28.44 6.97 26.65
C ALA A 113 -27.70 7.42 27.92
N GLY A 114 -28.17 8.46 28.54
CA GLY A 114 -27.58 9.02 29.79
C GLY A 114 -26.33 9.89 29.58
N ALA A 115 -25.91 10.18 28.33
CA ALA A 115 -24.78 11.04 28.02
C ALA A 115 -25.18 12.19 27.08
N PRO A 116 -24.56 13.37 27.18
CA PRO A 116 -24.78 14.44 26.20
C PRO A 116 -24.31 14.03 24.82
N PRO A 117 -24.97 14.48 23.73
CA PRO A 117 -24.53 14.24 22.37
C PRO A 117 -23.11 14.78 22.11
N ARG A 118 -22.29 14.00 21.39
CA ARG A 118 -20.97 14.44 20.92
C ARG A 118 -21.06 14.74 19.42
N ILE A 119 -20.68 15.94 19.05
CA ILE A 119 -20.68 16.40 17.66
C ILE A 119 -19.23 16.50 17.17
N ALA A 120 -18.94 15.84 16.04
CA ALA A 120 -17.66 15.88 15.37
C ALA A 120 -17.83 16.50 13.98
N LYS A 121 -17.18 17.64 13.72
CA LYS A 121 -17.09 18.20 12.37
C LYS A 121 -16.06 17.43 11.57
N VAL A 122 -16.48 16.89 10.44
CA VAL A 122 -15.59 16.17 9.51
C VAL A 122 -14.80 17.20 8.71
N VAL A 123 -13.48 17.14 8.81
CA VAL A 123 -12.56 18.07 8.13
C VAL A 123 -11.73 17.41 7.04
N ARG A 124 -11.50 16.07 7.15
CA ARG A 124 -10.74 15.28 6.16
C ARG A 124 -11.37 13.92 5.95
N THR A 125 -11.09 13.34 4.78
CA THR A 125 -11.38 11.96 4.43
C THR A 125 -10.09 11.17 4.28
N VAL A 126 -10.15 9.86 4.58
CA VAL A 126 -9.04 8.93 4.41
C VAL A 126 -9.54 7.67 3.68
N GLY A 127 -8.92 7.37 2.55
CA GLY A 127 -9.31 6.24 1.69
C GLY A 127 -10.51 6.53 0.79
N SER A 128 -10.66 5.71 -0.26
CA SER A 128 -11.73 5.87 -1.25
C SER A 128 -12.03 4.59 -2.04
N ARG A 129 -11.36 3.48 -1.72
CA ARG A 129 -11.53 2.23 -2.46
C ARG A 129 -12.65 1.38 -1.89
N ARG A 130 -12.44 0.73 -0.76
CA ARG A 130 -13.43 -0.17 -0.12
C ARG A 130 -14.23 0.55 0.91
N TYR A 131 -13.56 1.30 1.75
CA TYR A 131 -14.22 2.18 2.70
C TYR A 131 -13.52 3.53 2.81
N GLN A 132 -14.26 4.49 3.28
CA GLN A 132 -13.79 5.83 3.58
C GLN A 132 -13.94 6.12 5.06
N GLN A 133 -12.85 6.57 5.66
CA GLN A 133 -12.78 7.03 7.04
C GLN A 133 -12.85 8.56 7.07
N TYR A 134 -13.21 9.10 8.22
CA TYR A 134 -13.43 10.52 8.43
C TYR A 134 -12.61 11.01 9.61
N LEU A 135 -12.06 12.21 9.48
CA LEU A 135 -11.29 12.85 10.53
C LEU A 135 -12.02 14.08 11.04
N ALA A 136 -12.10 14.20 12.36
CA ALA A 136 -12.43 15.44 13.05
C ALA A 136 -11.16 16.10 13.60
N ARG A 137 -11.19 17.43 13.77
CA ARG A 137 -10.10 18.19 14.37
C ARG A 137 -10.49 18.64 15.76
N ASP A 138 -9.58 18.49 16.70
CA ASP A 138 -9.66 19.03 18.05
C ASP A 138 -8.33 19.71 18.38
N GLY A 139 -8.34 21.04 18.50
CA GLY A 139 -7.12 21.83 18.60
C GLY A 139 -6.16 21.62 17.42
N ASP A 140 -4.98 21.10 17.69
CA ASP A 140 -3.93 20.78 16.72
C ASP A 140 -3.98 19.32 16.25
N THR A 141 -4.87 18.51 16.81
CA THR A 141 -4.94 17.06 16.63
C THR A 141 -6.09 16.67 15.69
N TYR A 142 -5.82 15.72 14.80
CA TYR A 142 -6.82 15.09 13.93
C TYR A 142 -7.12 13.69 14.43
N TRP A 143 -8.41 13.40 14.62
CA TRP A 143 -8.90 12.14 15.15
C TRP A 143 -9.72 11.38 14.13
N ARG A 144 -9.37 10.13 13.89
CA ARG A 144 -10.19 9.21 13.12
C ARG A 144 -11.45 8.87 13.92
N LEU A 145 -12.60 9.08 13.28
CA LEU A 145 -13.91 8.82 13.87
C LEU A 145 -14.23 7.31 13.90
N PRO A 146 -15.07 6.85 14.84
CA PRO A 146 -15.37 5.43 15.04
C PRO A 146 -16.29 4.82 13.98
N VAL A 147 -16.76 5.59 13.00
CA VAL A 147 -17.67 5.16 11.93
C VAL A 147 -17.03 5.43 10.57
N ALA A 148 -17.17 4.47 9.65
CA ALA A 148 -16.70 4.56 8.27
C ALA A 148 -17.81 4.19 7.27
N TYR A 149 -17.59 4.54 6.01
CA TYR A 149 -18.52 4.29 4.92
C TYR A 149 -17.96 3.23 3.97
N HIS A 150 -18.69 2.13 3.76
CA HIS A 150 -18.37 1.11 2.78
C HIS A 150 -18.78 1.61 1.39
N VAL A 151 -17.78 1.79 0.50
CA VAL A 151 -17.98 2.51 -0.77
C VAL A 151 -18.83 1.70 -1.76
N GLU A 152 -18.57 0.41 -1.89
CA GLU A 152 -19.28 -0.46 -2.84
C GLU A 152 -20.69 -0.79 -2.37
N GLU A 153 -20.86 -1.13 -1.08
CA GLU A 153 -22.17 -1.48 -0.49
C GLU A 153 -22.99 -0.23 -0.14
N LYS A 154 -22.39 0.97 -0.22
CA LYS A 154 -23.06 2.25 0.08
C LYS A 154 -23.72 2.28 1.46
N ARG A 155 -23.06 1.76 2.46
CA ARG A 155 -23.55 1.71 3.86
C ARG A 155 -22.50 2.17 4.85
N TRP A 156 -22.99 2.68 5.97
CA TRP A 156 -22.19 2.98 7.14
C TRP A 156 -21.93 1.73 7.96
N PHE A 157 -20.76 1.66 8.59
CA PHE A 157 -20.41 0.58 9.52
C PHE A 157 -19.49 1.09 10.64
N PRO A 158 -19.50 0.44 11.83
CA PRO A 158 -18.58 0.79 12.91
C PRO A 158 -17.18 0.32 12.57
N MET A 159 -16.17 1.12 12.92
CA MET A 159 -14.76 0.78 12.62
C MET A 159 -14.30 -0.52 13.31
N THR A 160 -14.93 -0.93 14.38
CA THR A 160 -14.69 -2.24 15.03
C THR A 160 -14.93 -3.42 14.08
N GLY A 161 -15.84 -3.28 13.12
CA GLY A 161 -16.07 -4.30 12.09
C GLY A 161 -15.03 -4.35 10.97
N ALA A 162 -14.17 -3.35 10.85
CA ALA A 162 -13.16 -3.30 9.77
C ALA A 162 -11.96 -4.23 10.00
N PHE A 163 -11.71 -4.60 11.25
CA PHE A 163 -10.58 -5.43 11.65
C PHE A 163 -11.05 -6.58 12.51
N LEU A 164 -10.56 -7.77 12.23
CA LEU A 164 -10.76 -8.93 13.07
C LEU A 164 -9.53 -9.13 13.95
N PHE A 165 -9.76 -9.22 15.25
CA PHE A 165 -8.74 -9.62 16.20
C PHE A 165 -9.09 -11.03 16.69
N SER A 166 -8.08 -11.77 17.13
CA SER A 166 -8.32 -13.00 17.90
C SER A 166 -9.19 -12.65 19.10
N ASP A 167 -10.11 -13.54 19.46
CA ASP A 167 -10.85 -13.37 20.71
C ASP A 167 -9.81 -13.14 21.82
N PRO A 168 -10.00 -12.16 22.70
CA PRO A 168 -9.11 -11.98 23.82
C PRO A 168 -9.12 -13.28 24.62
N ASP A 169 -7.94 -13.74 25.01
CA ASP A 169 -7.83 -14.79 26.01
C ASP A 169 -8.68 -14.35 27.20
N PRO A 170 -9.70 -15.11 27.62
CA PRO A 170 -10.55 -14.72 28.76
C PRO A 170 -9.74 -14.49 30.04
N ASP A 171 -8.56 -15.04 30.12
CA ASP A 171 -7.64 -14.89 31.26
C ASP A 171 -6.56 -13.82 31.02
N ALA A 172 -6.47 -13.27 29.78
CA ALA A 172 -5.57 -12.16 29.50
C ALA A 172 -6.17 -10.86 30.06
N PRO A 173 -5.39 -10.05 30.78
CA PRO A 173 -5.85 -8.72 31.15
C PRO A 173 -6.25 -7.98 29.88
N ALA A 174 -7.44 -7.38 29.89
CA ALA A 174 -7.97 -6.61 28.78
C ALA A 174 -7.08 -5.38 28.51
N GLU A 175 -5.92 -5.59 27.95
CA GLU A 175 -5.06 -4.53 27.41
C GLU A 175 -5.68 -4.02 26.11
N LEU A 176 -6.73 -3.22 26.29
CA LEU A 176 -7.00 -2.15 25.34
C LEU A 176 -5.72 -1.31 25.27
N PRO A 177 -5.23 -0.93 24.07
CA PRO A 177 -4.15 0.02 23.98
C PRO A 177 -4.51 1.18 24.90
N ALA A 178 -3.65 1.45 25.89
CA ALA A 178 -3.90 2.41 26.95
C ALA A 178 -4.50 3.66 26.31
N ALA A 179 -5.65 4.07 26.80
CA ALA A 179 -6.30 5.30 26.33
C ALA A 179 -5.21 6.37 26.39
N THR A 180 -4.81 6.91 25.23
CA THR A 180 -3.99 8.12 25.27
C THR A 180 -4.78 9.11 26.11
N PRO A 181 -4.21 9.77 27.11
CA PRO A 181 -4.96 10.61 28.05
C PRO A 181 -5.92 11.59 27.37
N ASP A 182 -5.62 11.96 26.15
CA ASP A 182 -6.32 12.97 25.35
C ASP A 182 -7.29 12.39 24.29
N ARG A 183 -7.50 11.09 24.24
CA ARG A 183 -8.35 10.47 23.24
C ARG A 183 -9.83 10.88 23.44
N PRO A 184 -10.49 11.47 22.43
CA PRO A 184 -11.89 11.83 22.56
C PRO A 184 -12.78 10.58 22.66
N VAL A 185 -13.77 10.63 23.53
CA VAL A 185 -14.77 9.59 23.71
C VAL A 185 -16.01 9.97 22.92
N PHE A 186 -16.43 9.15 21.96
CA PHE A 186 -17.65 9.34 21.16
C PHE A 186 -18.82 8.48 21.67
N GLY A 187 -18.55 7.25 22.04
CA GLY A 187 -19.52 6.33 22.60
C GLY A 187 -18.98 5.50 23.75
N GLY A 188 -17.68 5.42 23.89
CA GLY A 188 -16.98 4.62 24.88
C GLY A 188 -16.92 3.13 24.54
N GLY A 189 -16.16 2.37 25.33
CA GLY A 189 -16.01 0.93 25.18
C GLY A 189 -15.49 0.49 23.80
N ASP A 190 -16.04 -0.60 23.29
CA ASP A 190 -15.64 -1.18 22.01
C ASP A 190 -15.95 -0.26 20.82
N PHE A 191 -16.99 0.59 20.92
CA PHE A 191 -17.34 1.55 19.87
C PHE A 191 -16.18 2.49 19.53
N ASP A 192 -15.39 2.90 20.53
CA ASP A 192 -14.27 3.81 20.36
C ASP A 192 -12.92 3.11 20.16
N ARG A 193 -12.87 1.77 20.11
CA ARG A 193 -11.62 0.98 19.99
C ARG A 193 -10.70 1.48 18.89
N HIS A 194 -11.25 1.88 17.75
CA HIS A 194 -10.51 2.32 16.58
C HIS A 194 -10.45 3.84 16.40
N VAL A 195 -10.85 4.62 17.39
CA VAL A 195 -10.55 6.05 17.41
C VAL A 195 -9.03 6.18 17.53
N ALA A 196 -8.42 6.85 16.57
CA ALA A 196 -6.97 6.95 16.48
C ALA A 196 -6.56 8.36 16.06
N ARG A 197 -5.44 8.80 16.59
CA ARG A 197 -4.83 10.06 16.18
C ARG A 197 -4.20 9.91 14.80
N TRP A 198 -4.49 10.84 13.89
CA TRP A 198 -3.96 10.82 12.54
C TRP A 198 -2.52 11.36 12.48
N ASN A 199 -2.19 12.34 13.34
CA ASN A 199 -0.93 13.07 13.34
C ASN A 199 0.32 12.21 13.49
N ASP A 200 0.25 11.12 14.25
CA ASP A 200 1.37 10.21 14.54
C ASP A 200 1.12 8.77 14.08
N ASN A 201 0.09 8.57 13.26
CA ASN A 201 -0.28 7.24 12.75
C ASN A 201 -0.48 7.29 11.22
N CYS A 202 -1.68 7.66 10.78
CA CYS A 202 -2.07 7.59 9.36
C CYS A 202 -1.25 8.54 8.48
N VAL A 203 -0.74 9.64 9.02
CA VAL A 203 -0.03 10.68 8.28
C VAL A 203 1.15 10.15 7.46
N PHE A 204 1.86 9.16 7.98
CA PHE A 204 3.10 8.65 7.39
C PHE A 204 2.92 7.97 6.03
N CYS A 205 1.84 7.19 5.87
CA CYS A 205 1.60 6.40 4.66
C CYS A 205 0.62 7.07 3.69
N HIS A 206 -0.13 8.08 4.14
CA HIS A 206 -1.25 8.62 3.40
C HIS A 206 -1.01 10.03 2.83
N ASN A 207 0.25 10.51 2.87
CA ASN A 207 0.61 11.86 2.42
C ASN A 207 2.04 11.92 1.86
N VAL A 208 2.38 13.05 1.26
CA VAL A 208 3.75 13.35 0.81
C VAL A 208 4.51 14.06 1.92
N ALA A 209 5.73 13.62 2.19
CA ALA A 209 6.65 14.21 3.16
C ALA A 209 5.96 14.58 4.49
N PRO A 210 5.39 13.60 5.19
CA PRO A 210 4.71 13.86 6.45
C PRO A 210 5.71 14.23 7.55
N ASN A 211 5.38 15.31 8.25
CA ASN A 211 6.07 15.70 9.47
C ASN A 211 5.01 15.84 10.58
N PRO A 212 4.97 14.94 11.57
CA PRO A 212 4.08 15.05 12.72
C PRO A 212 4.28 16.36 13.50
N GLY A 213 5.52 16.80 13.64
CA GLY A 213 5.87 18.01 14.38
C GLY A 213 5.47 17.92 15.84
N ARG A 214 5.69 16.74 16.47
CA ARG A 214 5.35 16.53 17.88
C ARG A 214 6.31 17.27 18.77
N ASP A 215 5.79 18.14 19.61
CA ASP A 215 6.55 18.75 20.71
C ASP A 215 6.64 17.73 21.85
N ARG A 216 7.86 17.36 22.23
CA ARG A 216 8.12 16.36 23.29
C ARG A 216 7.71 16.86 24.68
N ALA A 217 7.81 18.14 24.93
CA ALA A 217 7.54 18.72 26.25
C ALA A 217 6.05 18.88 26.52
N THR A 218 5.30 19.29 25.50
CA THR A 218 3.86 19.56 25.61
C THR A 218 2.99 18.41 25.10
N GLY A 219 3.53 17.54 24.24
CA GLY A 219 2.79 16.52 23.54
C GLY A 219 1.91 17.05 22.40
N SER A 220 1.92 18.37 22.14
CA SER A 220 1.17 19.01 21.05
C SER A 220 1.77 18.69 19.68
N PHE A 221 1.03 19.01 18.61
CA PHE A 221 1.43 18.72 17.24
C PHE A 221 1.44 20.00 16.38
N ASN A 222 2.44 20.10 15.53
CA ASN A 222 2.46 21.08 14.43
C ASN A 222 2.62 20.33 13.10
N THR A 223 1.66 19.46 12.83
CA THR A 223 1.74 18.51 11.69
C THR A 223 1.64 19.22 10.37
N SER A 224 2.61 18.95 9.50
CA SER A 224 2.65 19.41 8.12
C SER A 224 2.84 18.24 7.15
N VAL A 225 2.40 18.43 5.92
CA VAL A 225 2.62 17.55 4.78
C VAL A 225 2.90 18.39 3.55
N ALA A 226 3.73 17.92 2.64
CA ALA A 226 3.97 18.65 1.38
C ALA A 226 2.74 18.60 0.47
N GLU A 227 2.01 17.46 0.46
CA GLU A 227 0.74 17.32 -0.26
C GLU A 227 -0.11 16.24 0.43
N LEU A 228 -1.44 16.46 0.49
CA LEU A 228 -2.39 15.46 0.97
C LEU A 228 -2.59 14.37 -0.08
N GLY A 229 -2.72 13.12 0.37
CA GLY A 229 -2.73 11.93 -0.48
C GLY A 229 -1.32 11.52 -0.91
N VAL A 230 -1.22 10.37 -1.55
CA VAL A 230 0.06 9.85 -2.07
C VAL A 230 0.24 10.38 -3.48
N ALA A 231 0.99 11.48 -3.60
CA ALA A 231 1.20 12.20 -4.86
C ALA A 231 2.56 11.85 -5.50
N CYS A 232 2.90 12.53 -6.60
CA CYS A 232 4.07 12.24 -7.42
C CYS A 232 5.35 12.10 -6.60
N GLU A 233 5.59 13.07 -5.72
CA GLU A 233 6.82 13.17 -4.93
C GLU A 233 6.92 12.13 -3.79
N ALA A 234 5.83 11.43 -3.47
CA ALA A 234 5.89 10.29 -2.55
C ALA A 234 6.69 9.11 -3.13
N CYS A 235 6.69 8.98 -4.47
CA CYS A 235 7.38 7.91 -5.20
C CYS A 235 8.63 8.39 -5.92
N HIS A 236 8.65 9.66 -6.34
CA HIS A 236 9.72 10.23 -7.15
C HIS A 236 10.71 11.08 -6.34
N GLY A 237 10.41 11.37 -5.08
CA GLY A 237 11.19 12.26 -4.23
C GLY A 237 10.92 13.74 -4.50
N PRO A 238 11.61 14.63 -3.75
CA PRO A 238 11.46 16.07 -3.87
C PRO A 238 11.76 16.56 -5.29
N GLY A 239 10.86 17.32 -5.89
CA GLY A 239 10.90 17.69 -7.30
C GLY A 239 11.39 19.09 -7.62
N ALA A 240 11.78 19.92 -6.63
CA ALA A 240 12.12 21.32 -6.87
C ALA A 240 13.32 21.49 -7.80
N GLU A 241 14.39 20.73 -7.57
CA GLU A 241 15.58 20.76 -8.42
C GLU A 241 15.27 20.24 -9.83
N HIS A 242 14.52 19.13 -9.93
CA HIS A 242 14.07 18.58 -11.21
C HIS A 242 13.26 19.61 -12.01
N ALA A 243 12.26 20.22 -11.39
CA ALA A 243 11.41 21.22 -12.05
C ALA A 243 12.20 22.46 -12.49
N SER A 244 13.11 22.94 -11.65
CA SER A 244 13.95 24.11 -11.93
C SER A 244 14.93 23.86 -13.08
N ARG A 245 15.71 22.78 -13.00
CA ARG A 245 16.70 22.46 -14.05
C ARG A 245 16.06 22.12 -15.38
N ASN A 246 14.92 21.43 -15.37
CA ASN A 246 14.19 21.06 -16.58
C ASN A 246 13.25 22.17 -17.10
N ALA A 247 13.29 23.37 -16.54
CA ALA A 247 12.74 24.54 -17.17
C ALA A 247 13.49 24.85 -18.48
N ASP A 248 14.79 24.54 -18.55
CA ASP A 248 15.61 24.66 -19.77
C ASP A 248 15.23 23.62 -20.83
N PRO A 249 14.78 24.02 -22.04
CA PRO A 249 14.45 23.09 -23.13
C PRO A 249 15.68 22.31 -23.66
N VAL A 250 16.88 22.88 -23.59
CA VAL A 250 18.11 22.19 -24.05
C VAL A 250 18.42 20.99 -23.16
N ARG A 251 18.26 21.17 -21.85
CA ARG A 251 18.42 20.07 -20.90
C ARG A 251 17.38 18.96 -21.11
N ARG A 252 16.09 19.32 -21.29
CA ARG A 252 15.05 18.32 -21.58
C ARG A 252 15.36 17.52 -22.84
N TYR A 253 15.83 18.19 -23.90
CA TYR A 253 16.23 17.53 -25.14
C TYR A 253 17.46 16.63 -24.93
N ALA A 254 18.44 17.08 -24.15
CA ALA A 254 19.62 16.29 -23.80
C ALA A 254 19.26 15.02 -23.02
N LEU A 255 18.34 15.11 -22.06
CA LEU A 255 17.80 13.97 -21.29
C LEU A 255 17.04 13.00 -22.19
N TYR A 256 16.17 13.51 -23.07
CA TYR A 256 15.42 12.67 -24.01
C TYR A 256 16.34 11.89 -24.95
N ALA A 257 17.40 12.52 -25.43
CA ALA A 257 18.40 11.89 -26.29
C ALA A 257 19.41 11.00 -25.54
N ALA A 258 19.41 11.03 -24.20
CA ALA A 258 20.31 10.22 -23.38
C ALA A 258 19.58 8.96 -22.87
N PRO A 259 20.19 7.76 -22.91
CA PRO A 259 19.59 6.56 -22.35
C PRO A 259 19.61 6.52 -20.81
N ARG A 260 20.07 7.59 -20.15
CA ARG A 260 20.28 7.67 -18.69
C ARG A 260 19.11 8.37 -17.98
N ALA A 261 18.92 8.04 -16.69
CA ALA A 261 17.94 8.71 -15.84
C ALA A 261 18.37 10.17 -15.55
N ASP A 262 17.40 11.04 -15.27
CA ASP A 262 17.68 12.35 -14.70
C ASP A 262 18.16 12.17 -13.24
N PRO A 263 19.33 12.69 -12.86
CA PRO A 263 19.85 12.57 -11.51
C PRO A 263 19.10 13.41 -10.46
N THR A 264 18.25 14.34 -10.90
CA THR A 264 17.54 15.28 -10.03
C THR A 264 16.17 14.77 -9.56
N ILE A 265 15.80 13.54 -9.93
CA ILE A 265 14.53 12.91 -9.55
C ILE A 265 14.69 11.39 -9.56
N VAL A 266 13.95 10.69 -8.73
CA VAL A 266 13.95 9.22 -8.73
C VAL A 266 12.98 8.67 -9.78
N ASN A 267 13.45 7.67 -10.53
CA ASN A 267 12.57 6.82 -11.34
C ASN A 267 12.56 5.42 -10.71
N PRO A 268 11.47 5.01 -10.06
CA PRO A 268 11.38 3.72 -9.36
C PRO A 268 11.73 2.49 -10.21
N SER A 269 11.41 2.53 -11.52
CA SER A 269 11.70 1.42 -12.44
C SER A 269 13.19 1.29 -12.81
N ARG A 270 14.02 2.26 -12.44
CA ARG A 270 15.47 2.27 -12.69
C ARG A 270 16.29 2.06 -11.42
N LEU A 271 15.63 1.91 -10.29
CA LEU A 271 16.28 1.54 -9.04
C LEU A 271 16.66 0.05 -9.04
N PRO A 272 17.67 -0.35 -8.26
CA PRO A 272 17.87 -1.76 -7.94
C PRO A 272 16.57 -2.36 -7.36
N PRO A 273 16.28 -3.66 -7.58
CA PRO A 273 15.03 -4.28 -7.15
C PRO A 273 14.69 -4.05 -5.68
N THR A 274 15.66 -4.14 -4.78
CA THR A 274 15.46 -3.87 -3.35
C THR A 274 15.00 -2.44 -3.09
N ARG A 275 15.70 -1.45 -3.65
CA ARG A 275 15.36 -0.02 -3.51
C ARG A 275 14.00 0.32 -4.12
N SER A 276 13.67 -0.31 -5.25
CA SER A 276 12.34 -0.16 -5.87
C SER A 276 11.24 -0.74 -4.98
N ALA A 277 11.48 -1.85 -4.31
CA ALA A 277 10.55 -2.44 -3.35
C ALA A 277 10.45 -1.63 -2.04
N ASP A 278 11.57 -1.10 -1.54
CA ASP A 278 11.65 -0.26 -0.34
C ASP A 278 10.74 0.96 -0.42
N LEU A 279 10.68 1.59 -1.59
CA LEU A 279 9.80 2.72 -1.86
C LEU A 279 8.32 2.39 -1.59
N CYS A 280 7.87 1.21 -2.00
CA CYS A 280 6.51 0.73 -1.73
C CYS A 280 6.37 0.24 -0.27
N GLY A 281 7.40 -0.45 0.22
CA GLY A 281 7.48 -1.03 1.56
C GLY A 281 7.37 -0.01 2.68
N ARG A 282 7.76 1.24 2.41
CA ARG A 282 7.57 2.36 3.34
C ARG A 282 6.11 2.48 3.83
N CYS A 283 5.13 2.22 2.95
CA CYS A 283 3.70 2.31 3.25
C CYS A 283 2.99 0.94 3.21
N HIS A 284 3.38 0.04 2.31
CA HIS A 284 2.83 -1.31 2.18
C HIS A 284 3.57 -2.35 3.02
N GLY A 285 4.21 -1.91 4.11
CA GLY A 285 4.85 -2.73 5.12
C GLY A 285 4.75 -2.10 6.49
N GLN A 286 4.36 -2.86 7.48
CA GLN A 286 4.41 -2.39 8.87
C GLN A 286 5.86 -2.41 9.36
N ARG A 287 6.28 -1.34 10.01
CA ARG A 287 7.67 -1.12 10.41
C ARG A 287 7.76 -0.44 11.76
N ILE A 288 8.90 -0.56 12.40
CA ILE A 288 9.29 0.23 13.57
C ILE A 288 10.43 1.16 13.15
N ALA A 289 10.30 2.45 13.43
CA ALA A 289 11.39 3.40 13.28
C ALA A 289 12.49 3.08 14.30
N ASP A 290 13.74 3.18 13.89
CA ASP A 290 14.89 2.92 14.76
C ASP A 290 14.91 3.93 15.91
N GLU A 291 14.59 5.19 15.61
CA GLU A 291 14.45 6.27 16.60
C GLU A 291 13.05 6.89 16.54
N VAL A 292 12.15 6.42 17.40
CA VAL A 292 10.74 6.84 17.41
C VAL A 292 10.56 8.33 17.74
N ALA A 293 11.37 8.89 18.63
CA ALA A 293 11.18 10.27 19.05
C ALA A 293 11.55 11.28 17.95
N PRO A 294 12.72 11.24 17.29
CA PRO A 294 13.02 12.06 16.12
C PRO A 294 12.02 11.86 14.98
N PHE A 295 11.57 10.62 14.77
CA PHE A 295 10.57 10.30 13.74
C PHE A 295 9.23 11.02 13.98
N LEU A 296 8.81 11.15 15.23
CA LEU A 296 7.59 11.90 15.60
C LEU A 296 7.79 13.41 15.61
N GLU A 297 9.00 13.89 15.88
CA GLU A 297 9.33 15.31 15.93
C GLU A 297 9.56 15.90 14.53
N HIS A 298 10.22 15.16 13.65
CA HIS A 298 10.73 15.65 12.36
C HIS A 298 10.18 14.92 11.14
N GLY A 299 9.47 13.81 11.33
CA GLY A 299 8.94 12.97 10.25
C GLY A 299 9.87 11.83 9.86
N ASP A 300 9.43 11.10 8.84
CA ASP A 300 10.19 9.98 8.26
C ASP A 300 11.34 10.54 7.38
N PRO A 301 12.61 10.29 7.71
CA PRO A 301 13.73 10.81 6.95
C PRO A 301 13.92 10.14 5.58
N PHE A 302 13.26 9.01 5.32
CA PHE A 302 13.37 8.26 4.06
C PHE A 302 13.00 9.10 2.85
N VAL A 303 13.91 9.19 1.90
CA VAL A 303 13.67 9.74 0.57
C VAL A 303 13.65 8.60 -0.46
N PRO A 304 12.74 8.63 -1.47
CA PRO A 304 12.72 7.63 -2.53
C PRO A 304 14.11 7.38 -3.15
N GLY A 305 14.54 6.11 -3.12
CA GLY A 305 15.88 5.68 -3.55
C GLY A 305 16.84 5.32 -2.42
N ASP A 306 16.52 5.71 -1.19
CA ASP A 306 17.31 5.32 -0.01
C ASP A 306 17.16 3.83 0.35
N ASP A 307 17.95 3.39 1.30
CA ASP A 307 17.80 2.12 2.00
C ASP A 307 16.80 2.26 3.13
N LEU A 308 15.65 1.64 2.97
CA LEU A 308 14.61 1.67 3.97
C LEU A 308 15.07 1.05 5.31
N ALA A 309 15.99 0.11 5.24
CA ALA A 309 16.52 -0.58 6.41
C ALA A 309 17.47 0.29 7.26
N LEU A 310 17.90 1.45 6.76
CA LEU A 310 18.72 2.39 7.54
C LEU A 310 17.88 3.24 8.52
N GLU A 311 16.57 3.32 8.31
CA GLU A 311 15.70 4.23 9.05
C GLU A 311 14.64 3.48 9.87
N SER A 312 14.36 2.23 9.50
CA SER A 312 13.32 1.45 10.16
C SER A 312 13.34 -0.02 9.76
N ALA A 313 13.00 -0.88 10.70
CA ALA A 313 12.93 -2.33 10.48
C ALA A 313 11.50 -2.79 10.17
N PRO A 314 11.29 -3.72 9.20
CA PRO A 314 10.01 -4.39 9.02
C PRO A 314 9.60 -5.15 10.28
N LEU A 315 8.31 -5.09 10.62
CA LEU A 315 7.75 -5.91 11.70
C LEU A 315 7.62 -7.36 11.26
N TRP A 316 8.11 -8.25 12.09
CA TRP A 316 7.95 -9.70 11.97
C TRP A 316 7.16 -10.25 13.15
N ARG A 317 6.77 -11.53 13.05
CA ARG A 317 6.00 -12.21 14.10
C ARG A 317 6.65 -12.10 15.48
N ASP A 318 7.96 -12.21 15.53
CA ASP A 318 8.79 -12.24 16.74
C ASP A 318 9.57 -10.94 17.00
N THR A 319 9.22 -9.86 16.30
CA THR A 319 9.80 -8.53 16.55
C THR A 319 9.48 -8.10 17.98
N PRO A 320 10.48 -7.79 18.83
CA PRO A 320 10.21 -7.42 20.19
C PRO A 320 9.62 -6.02 20.31
N LEU A 321 8.61 -5.86 21.17
CA LEU A 321 8.10 -4.57 21.61
C LEU A 321 8.20 -4.50 23.13
N HIS A 322 9.02 -3.59 23.63
CA HIS A 322 9.31 -3.48 25.09
C HIS A 322 9.73 -4.80 25.75
N GLY A 323 10.41 -5.65 24.99
CA GLY A 323 10.87 -6.96 25.44
C GLY A 323 9.88 -8.12 25.20
N ASP A 324 8.63 -7.83 24.86
CA ASP A 324 7.66 -8.84 24.48
C ASP A 324 7.85 -9.26 23.01
N ARG A 325 8.18 -10.52 22.77
CA ARG A 325 8.38 -11.12 21.43
C ARG A 325 7.09 -11.63 20.79
N GLU A 326 5.99 -11.68 21.52
CA GLU A 326 4.67 -12.09 21.02
C GLU A 326 3.76 -10.89 20.68
N ALA A 327 4.23 -9.66 20.93
CA ALA A 327 3.45 -8.43 20.72
C ALA A 327 2.83 -8.31 19.30
N PHE A 328 3.47 -8.92 18.30
CA PHE A 328 2.99 -8.90 16.92
C PHE A 328 2.54 -10.27 16.40
N ALA A 329 2.53 -11.31 17.23
CA ALA A 329 2.20 -12.68 16.84
C ALA A 329 0.83 -12.78 16.16
N ALA A 330 -0.18 -12.08 16.67
CA ALA A 330 -1.54 -12.05 16.12
C ALA A 330 -1.65 -11.47 14.68
N ARG A 331 -0.60 -10.85 14.16
CA ARG A 331 -0.57 -10.25 12.81
C ARG A 331 -0.02 -11.20 11.75
N PHE A 332 0.46 -12.35 12.17
CA PHE A 332 1.08 -13.37 11.33
C PHE A 332 0.50 -14.75 11.62
N TRP A 333 0.52 -15.62 10.63
CA TRP A 333 0.38 -17.05 10.84
C TRP A 333 1.62 -17.58 11.56
N ARG A 334 1.53 -18.75 12.17
CA ARG A 334 2.65 -19.31 12.96
C ARG A 334 3.95 -19.49 12.17
N ASP A 335 3.86 -19.68 10.85
CA ASP A 335 5.02 -19.78 9.95
C ASP A 335 5.61 -18.41 9.53
N GLY A 336 5.15 -17.33 10.10
CA GLY A 336 5.59 -15.96 9.79
C GLY A 336 4.99 -15.38 8.50
N THR A 337 4.05 -16.07 7.84
CA THR A 337 3.28 -15.49 6.73
C THR A 337 2.35 -14.43 7.28
N ALA A 338 2.29 -13.26 6.62
CA ALA A 338 1.36 -12.22 6.99
C ALA A 338 -0.09 -12.71 6.92
N ARG A 339 -0.89 -12.39 7.94
CA ARG A 339 -2.31 -12.74 8.00
C ARG A 339 -3.23 -11.52 7.98
N LEU A 340 -2.66 -10.32 8.17
CA LEU A 340 -3.35 -9.04 8.04
C LEU A 340 -2.80 -8.23 6.86
N THR A 341 -3.60 -7.31 6.29
CA THR A 341 -3.18 -6.37 5.24
C THR A 341 -2.14 -5.37 5.74
N ALA A 342 -1.53 -4.64 4.82
CA ALA A 342 -0.40 -3.73 5.03
C ALA A 342 0.90 -4.45 5.44
N TYR A 343 1.07 -5.70 4.97
CA TYR A 343 2.28 -6.51 5.09
C TYR A 343 2.69 -7.10 3.73
N GLU A 344 2.27 -6.49 2.64
CA GLU A 344 2.59 -6.94 1.27
C GLU A 344 4.09 -6.94 1.05
N TYR A 345 4.80 -5.94 1.59
CA TYR A 345 6.26 -5.85 1.53
C TYR A 345 6.94 -7.01 2.26
N GLN A 346 6.50 -7.37 3.49
CA GLN A 346 7.02 -8.54 4.20
C GLN A 346 6.78 -9.84 3.42
N GLY A 347 5.61 -9.97 2.81
CA GLY A 347 5.32 -11.11 1.92
C GLY A 347 6.30 -11.18 0.76
N LEU A 348 6.56 -10.06 0.10
CA LEU A 348 7.49 -9.97 -1.02
C LEU A 348 8.92 -10.31 -0.60
N LEU A 349 9.40 -9.80 0.56
CA LEU A 349 10.72 -10.13 1.11
C LEU A 349 10.92 -11.62 1.39
N GLN A 350 9.82 -12.36 1.66
CA GLN A 350 9.85 -13.81 1.84
C GLN A 350 9.71 -14.59 0.52
N SER A 351 9.44 -13.90 -0.59
CA SER A 351 9.21 -14.53 -1.90
C SER A 351 10.52 -14.93 -2.56
N PRO A 352 10.67 -16.21 -3.01
CA PRO A 352 11.80 -16.62 -3.83
C PRO A 352 12.02 -15.78 -5.09
N CYS A 353 10.96 -15.23 -5.68
CA CYS A 353 11.05 -14.38 -6.88
C CYS A 353 11.75 -13.05 -6.58
N MET A 354 11.63 -12.51 -5.36
CA MET A 354 12.38 -11.34 -4.90
C MET A 354 13.78 -11.72 -4.41
N MET A 355 13.89 -12.81 -3.64
CA MET A 355 15.15 -13.22 -3.02
C MET A 355 16.21 -13.68 -4.03
N ARG A 356 15.78 -14.27 -5.15
CA ARG A 356 16.66 -14.90 -6.16
C ARG A 356 16.51 -14.29 -7.55
N GLY A 357 15.60 -13.33 -7.75
CA GLY A 357 15.27 -12.74 -9.04
C GLY A 357 15.06 -11.23 -8.96
N PRO A 358 14.72 -10.60 -10.06
CA PRO A 358 14.56 -9.15 -10.15
C PRO A 358 13.13 -8.67 -9.85
N LEU A 359 12.27 -9.48 -9.20
CA LEU A 359 10.88 -9.13 -8.97
C LEU A 359 10.78 -7.90 -8.05
N THR A 360 9.94 -6.96 -8.45
CA THR A 360 9.57 -5.78 -7.67
C THR A 360 8.06 -5.61 -7.68
N CYS A 361 7.54 -4.71 -6.85
CA CYS A 361 6.11 -4.36 -6.87
C CYS A 361 5.67 -3.87 -8.26
N THR A 362 6.53 -3.10 -8.94
CA THR A 362 6.25 -2.57 -10.28
C THR A 362 6.32 -3.63 -11.39
N SER A 363 6.74 -4.85 -11.11
CA SER A 363 6.62 -5.95 -12.07
C SER A 363 5.17 -6.31 -12.36
N CYS A 364 4.28 -6.11 -11.39
CA CYS A 364 2.85 -6.42 -11.48
C CYS A 364 1.97 -5.17 -11.40
N HIS A 365 2.38 -4.17 -10.61
CA HIS A 365 1.59 -2.95 -10.37
C HIS A 365 2.10 -1.78 -11.23
N GLY A 366 1.15 -1.00 -11.79
CA GLY A 366 1.44 0.18 -12.60
C GLY A 366 0.74 1.41 -12.04
N MET A 367 1.49 2.53 -11.92
CA MET A 367 0.93 3.80 -11.41
C MET A 367 0.54 4.76 -12.53
N HIS A 368 0.97 4.48 -13.77
CA HIS A 368 0.83 5.36 -14.93
C HIS A 368 0.33 4.62 -16.17
N GLU A 369 -0.30 3.46 -16.01
CA GLU A 369 -0.73 2.61 -17.11
C GLU A 369 -2.21 2.24 -16.97
N GLY A 370 -2.88 2.06 -18.11
CA GLY A 370 -4.17 1.39 -18.29
C GLY A 370 -5.29 1.83 -17.37
N ASP A 371 -5.77 0.91 -16.54
CA ASP A 371 -6.75 1.20 -15.50
C ASP A 371 -6.04 1.57 -14.18
N PRO A 372 -5.89 2.87 -13.88
CA PRO A 372 -5.22 3.30 -12.67
C PRO A 372 -5.96 2.90 -11.38
N ARG A 373 -7.24 2.57 -11.45
CA ARG A 373 -8.02 2.12 -10.29
C ARG A 373 -7.63 0.72 -9.85
N GLY A 374 -7.40 -0.20 -10.79
CA GLY A 374 -6.93 -1.55 -10.53
C GLY A 374 -5.50 -1.60 -10.02
N GLN A 375 -4.71 -0.57 -10.35
CA GLN A 375 -3.28 -0.48 -10.02
C GLN A 375 -2.46 -1.69 -10.53
N MET A 376 -3.04 -2.47 -11.43
CA MET A 376 -2.36 -3.56 -12.13
C MET A 376 -1.88 -3.07 -13.49
N ARG A 377 -0.74 -3.58 -13.95
CA ARG A 377 -0.26 -3.29 -15.31
C ARG A 377 -1.25 -3.78 -16.35
N VAL A 378 -1.33 -3.07 -17.47
CA VAL A 378 -2.22 -3.41 -18.59
C VAL A 378 -2.00 -4.85 -19.04
N GLY A 379 -3.10 -5.59 -19.19
CA GLY A 379 -3.08 -6.98 -19.63
C GLY A 379 -2.70 -8.00 -18.56
N LEU A 380 -2.59 -7.61 -17.29
CA LEU A 380 -2.31 -8.52 -16.17
C LEU A 380 -3.55 -8.80 -15.30
N THR A 381 -4.76 -8.64 -15.82
CA THR A 381 -6.01 -8.86 -15.07
C THR A 381 -6.91 -9.88 -15.77
N GLY A 382 -7.77 -10.54 -15.02
CA GLY A 382 -8.72 -11.53 -15.52
C GLY A 382 -8.01 -12.69 -16.20
N ARG A 383 -8.46 -13.08 -17.40
CA ARG A 383 -7.89 -14.22 -18.17
C ARG A 383 -6.40 -14.04 -18.53
N THR A 384 -5.87 -12.83 -18.46
CA THR A 384 -4.46 -12.52 -18.75
C THR A 384 -3.61 -12.44 -17.48
N GLU A 385 -4.19 -12.72 -16.31
CA GLU A 385 -3.52 -12.66 -15.00
C GLU A 385 -2.24 -13.50 -14.96
N ASN A 386 -2.22 -14.67 -15.62
CA ASN A 386 -1.02 -15.52 -15.67
C ASN A 386 0.18 -14.85 -16.34
N ARG A 387 -0.02 -13.84 -17.20
CA ARG A 387 1.08 -13.10 -17.83
C ARG A 387 2.01 -12.42 -16.84
N MET A 388 1.52 -12.06 -15.64
CA MET A 388 2.38 -11.52 -14.58
C MET A 388 3.47 -12.50 -14.14
N CYS A 389 3.23 -13.82 -14.33
CA CYS A 389 4.15 -14.89 -13.97
C CYS A 389 4.89 -15.41 -15.20
N THR A 390 4.17 -15.68 -16.30
CA THR A 390 4.73 -16.36 -17.48
C THR A 390 5.67 -15.48 -18.28
N HIS A 391 5.69 -14.18 -18.05
CA HIS A 391 6.72 -13.30 -18.60
C HIS A 391 8.15 -13.67 -18.10
N CYS A 392 8.28 -14.22 -16.91
CA CYS A 392 9.53 -14.78 -16.41
C CYS A 392 9.54 -16.33 -16.52
N HIS A 393 8.39 -16.96 -16.30
CA HIS A 393 8.21 -18.42 -16.39
C HIS A 393 7.67 -18.82 -17.78
N ALA A 394 8.43 -18.49 -18.83
CA ALA A 394 8.00 -18.64 -20.23
C ALA A 394 7.58 -20.05 -20.62
N ALA A 395 8.14 -21.09 -19.98
CA ALA A 395 7.76 -22.49 -20.22
C ALA A 395 6.30 -22.79 -19.85
N LEU A 396 5.65 -21.95 -19.07
CA LEU A 396 4.24 -22.07 -18.66
C LEU A 396 3.33 -21.06 -19.38
N ALA A 397 3.75 -20.47 -20.51
CA ALA A 397 2.98 -19.47 -21.22
C ALA A 397 1.78 -20.06 -21.98
N GLU A 398 1.90 -21.31 -22.46
CA GLU A 398 0.87 -21.96 -23.24
C GLU A 398 -0.18 -22.67 -22.36
N PRO A 399 -1.46 -22.66 -22.78
CA PRO A 399 -2.55 -23.27 -22.01
C PRO A 399 -2.31 -24.74 -21.65
N ASP A 400 -1.78 -25.54 -22.58
CA ASP A 400 -1.49 -26.96 -22.34
C ASP A 400 -0.41 -27.15 -21.27
N ALA A 401 0.61 -26.28 -21.25
CA ALA A 401 1.63 -26.29 -20.22
C ALA A 401 1.06 -25.90 -18.84
N VAL A 402 0.11 -24.94 -18.81
CA VAL A 402 -0.63 -24.59 -17.59
C VAL A 402 -1.47 -25.78 -17.12
N ALA A 403 -2.25 -26.40 -18.02
CA ALA A 403 -3.08 -27.57 -17.68
C ALA A 403 -2.23 -28.70 -17.10
N HIS A 404 -1.11 -29.03 -17.75
CA HIS A 404 -0.19 -30.07 -17.29
C HIS A 404 0.43 -29.72 -15.93
N HIS A 405 0.78 -28.45 -15.70
CA HIS A 405 1.38 -28.01 -14.44
C HIS A 405 0.37 -27.99 -13.30
N THR A 406 -0.86 -27.50 -13.54
CA THR A 406 -1.86 -27.26 -12.49
C THR A 406 -2.80 -28.43 -12.27
N HIS A 407 -2.92 -29.36 -13.24
CA HIS A 407 -3.94 -30.41 -13.32
C HIS A 407 -5.39 -29.83 -13.28
N HIS A 408 -5.56 -28.61 -13.76
CA HIS A 408 -6.85 -27.91 -13.87
C HIS A 408 -7.05 -27.37 -15.28
N ASP A 409 -8.30 -27.11 -15.63
CA ASP A 409 -8.62 -26.35 -16.84
C ASP A 409 -7.97 -24.95 -16.77
N PRO A 410 -7.14 -24.58 -17.75
CA PRO A 410 -6.50 -23.25 -17.79
C PRO A 410 -7.48 -22.07 -17.76
N ALA A 411 -8.73 -22.29 -18.21
CA ALA A 411 -9.77 -21.27 -18.20
C ALA A 411 -10.49 -21.14 -16.84
N ALA A 412 -10.35 -22.13 -15.97
CA ALA A 412 -10.92 -22.13 -14.64
C ALA A 412 -10.02 -21.39 -13.62
N SER A 413 -10.56 -21.11 -12.44
CA SER A 413 -9.79 -20.47 -11.34
C SER A 413 -8.58 -21.29 -10.90
N GLY A 414 -8.62 -22.63 -11.02
CA GLY A 414 -7.50 -23.51 -10.74
C GLY A 414 -6.36 -23.41 -11.76
N GLY A 415 -6.61 -22.86 -12.96
CA GLY A 415 -5.60 -22.55 -13.96
C GLY A 415 -4.87 -21.22 -13.72
N SER A 416 -5.27 -20.43 -12.72
CA SER A 416 -4.59 -19.18 -12.36
C SER A 416 -3.38 -19.46 -11.47
N CYS A 417 -2.20 -19.00 -11.90
CA CYS A 417 -0.95 -19.10 -11.12
C CYS A 417 -1.12 -18.52 -9.71
N ALA A 418 -1.77 -17.36 -9.64
CA ALA A 418 -1.96 -16.63 -8.39
C ALA A 418 -2.93 -17.33 -7.42
N SER A 419 -3.82 -18.19 -7.90
CA SER A 419 -4.72 -18.96 -7.02
C SER A 419 -3.95 -19.94 -6.12
N CYS A 420 -2.87 -20.51 -6.62
CA CYS A 420 -2.03 -21.46 -5.90
C CYS A 420 -0.82 -20.78 -5.22
N HIS A 421 -0.09 -19.95 -5.96
CA HIS A 421 1.17 -19.36 -5.49
C HIS A 421 1.00 -18.06 -4.67
N MET A 422 -0.18 -17.45 -4.70
CA MET A 422 -0.59 -16.25 -3.94
C MET A 422 -2.00 -16.45 -3.37
N PRO A 423 -2.22 -17.46 -2.52
CA PRO A 423 -3.56 -17.78 -2.03
C PRO A 423 -4.16 -16.61 -1.27
N ARG A 424 -5.49 -16.53 -1.23
CA ARG A 424 -6.22 -15.53 -0.47
C ARG A 424 -6.32 -15.94 1.00
N ILE A 425 -5.32 -15.57 1.78
CA ILE A 425 -5.17 -15.93 3.20
C ILE A 425 -4.84 -14.71 4.09
N VAL A 426 -4.95 -13.51 3.54
CA VAL A 426 -4.66 -12.26 4.25
C VAL A 426 -5.96 -11.49 4.42
N TYR A 427 -6.35 -11.20 5.66
CA TYR A 427 -7.57 -10.47 5.96
C TYR A 427 -7.29 -9.01 6.27
N GLY A 428 -8.21 -8.16 5.93
CA GLY A 428 -8.28 -6.77 6.38
C GLY A 428 -9.07 -5.89 5.44
N VAL A 429 -9.50 -4.75 5.93
CA VAL A 429 -10.30 -3.81 5.14
C VAL A 429 -11.58 -4.48 4.59
N LEU A 430 -12.24 -5.31 5.43
CA LEU A 430 -13.47 -6.04 5.14
C LEU A 430 -13.37 -7.06 3.98
N ASP A 431 -12.17 -7.56 3.68
CA ASP A 431 -11.99 -8.48 2.56
C ASP A 431 -10.78 -9.41 2.79
N VAL A 432 -10.71 -10.46 1.96
CA VAL A 432 -9.60 -11.41 1.94
C VAL A 432 -8.72 -11.14 0.73
N HIS A 433 -7.44 -10.90 1.00
CA HIS A 433 -6.44 -10.51 0.01
C HIS A 433 -5.48 -11.65 -0.32
N ARG A 434 -4.81 -11.52 -1.46
CA ARG A 434 -3.74 -12.42 -1.86
C ARG A 434 -2.50 -12.23 -0.97
N SER A 435 -1.91 -13.33 -0.55
CA SER A 435 -0.57 -13.32 0.05
C SER A 435 0.47 -12.88 -0.98
N HIS A 436 1.34 -11.95 -0.62
CA HIS A 436 2.48 -11.55 -1.45
C HIS A 436 3.74 -12.40 -1.18
N ARG A 437 3.65 -13.38 -0.28
CA ARG A 437 4.62 -14.46 -0.19
C ARG A 437 4.36 -15.44 -1.34
N ILE A 438 5.00 -15.16 -2.49
CA ILE A 438 4.90 -16.01 -3.67
C ILE A 438 5.72 -17.25 -3.42
N GLU A 439 5.06 -18.37 -3.18
CA GLU A 439 5.73 -19.60 -2.77
C GLU A 439 5.18 -20.84 -3.51
N ILE A 440 5.87 -21.96 -3.41
CA ILE A 440 5.34 -23.24 -3.83
C ILE A 440 4.28 -23.65 -2.81
N PRO A 441 3.03 -23.90 -3.24
CA PRO A 441 1.97 -24.38 -2.34
C PRO A 441 2.40 -25.71 -1.70
N ASP A 442 2.30 -25.78 -0.38
CA ASP A 442 2.62 -26.97 0.40
C ASP A 442 1.56 -27.11 1.50
N PRO A 443 0.60 -28.06 1.34
CA PRO A 443 -0.48 -28.26 2.30
C PRO A 443 0.00 -28.59 3.70
N ALA A 444 1.02 -29.46 3.83
CA ALA A 444 1.56 -29.86 5.12
C ALA A 444 2.23 -28.68 5.86
N ARG A 445 3.00 -27.89 5.13
CA ARG A 445 3.64 -26.69 5.67
C ARG A 445 2.59 -25.65 6.05
N ALA A 446 1.54 -25.48 5.25
CA ALA A 446 0.45 -24.57 5.58
C ALA A 446 -0.23 -24.98 6.89
N ALA A 447 -0.57 -26.26 7.05
CA ALA A 447 -1.19 -26.79 8.26
C ALA A 447 -0.29 -26.64 9.49
N SER A 448 1.01 -26.94 9.39
CA SER A 448 1.96 -26.74 10.50
C SER A 448 2.09 -25.26 10.88
N GLY A 449 1.96 -24.37 9.90
CA GLY A 449 1.93 -22.92 10.08
C GLY A 449 0.60 -22.38 10.62
N GLY A 450 -0.43 -23.22 10.75
CA GLY A 450 -1.76 -22.85 11.20
C GLY A 450 -2.53 -21.96 10.22
N ARG A 451 -2.14 -21.96 8.94
CA ARG A 451 -2.80 -21.18 7.89
C ARG A 451 -3.55 -22.08 6.89
N PRO A 452 -4.55 -21.54 6.19
CA PRO A 452 -5.18 -22.24 5.09
C PRO A 452 -4.17 -22.59 4.00
N ASP A 453 -4.32 -23.76 3.38
CA ASP A 453 -3.55 -24.15 2.20
C ASP A 453 -4.28 -23.73 0.90
N ALA A 454 -3.53 -23.59 -0.18
CA ALA A 454 -4.07 -23.12 -1.46
C ALA A 454 -5.09 -24.10 -2.09
N CYS A 455 -5.03 -25.39 -1.79
CA CYS A 455 -5.94 -26.38 -2.37
C CYS A 455 -7.33 -26.29 -1.71
N THR A 456 -7.37 -26.32 -0.38
CA THR A 456 -8.65 -26.36 0.36
C THR A 456 -9.37 -25.01 0.39
N THR A 457 -8.72 -23.89 0.04
CA THR A 457 -9.43 -22.61 -0.20
C THR A 457 -10.43 -22.68 -1.36
N CYS A 458 -10.30 -23.67 -2.26
CA CYS A 458 -11.25 -23.94 -3.35
C CYS A 458 -11.96 -25.27 -3.15
N HIS A 459 -11.26 -26.32 -2.72
CA HIS A 459 -11.80 -27.64 -2.42
C HIS A 459 -12.29 -27.69 -0.95
N VAL A 460 -13.31 -26.88 -0.66
CA VAL A 460 -13.80 -26.61 0.71
C VAL A 460 -14.40 -27.83 1.41
N ASP A 461 -14.76 -28.87 0.66
CA ASP A 461 -15.26 -30.15 1.16
C ASP A 461 -14.14 -31.16 1.48
N ARG A 462 -12.89 -30.79 1.22
CA ARG A 462 -11.72 -31.63 1.39
C ARG A 462 -10.89 -31.22 2.59
N THR A 463 -10.09 -32.17 3.08
CA THR A 463 -9.16 -31.95 4.20
C THR A 463 -7.75 -31.64 3.69
N VAL A 464 -6.90 -31.10 4.55
CA VAL A 464 -5.47 -30.91 4.27
C VAL A 464 -4.77 -32.25 3.93
N ALA A 465 -5.17 -33.35 4.57
CA ALA A 465 -4.64 -34.68 4.26
C ALA A 465 -4.95 -35.11 2.82
N TRP A 466 -6.14 -34.79 2.33
CA TRP A 466 -6.47 -35.00 0.92
C TRP A 466 -5.57 -34.12 0.02
N ALA A 467 -5.39 -32.85 0.35
CA ALA A 467 -4.56 -31.93 -0.43
C ALA A 467 -3.09 -32.41 -0.49
N GLU A 468 -2.54 -32.87 0.64
CA GLU A 468 -1.20 -33.47 0.68
C GLU A 468 -1.09 -34.72 -0.21
N THR A 469 -2.07 -35.62 -0.14
CA THR A 469 -2.12 -36.84 -0.98
C THR A 469 -2.18 -36.49 -2.46
N ALA A 470 -3.03 -35.52 -2.83
CA ALA A 470 -3.15 -35.04 -4.20
C ALA A 470 -1.84 -34.36 -4.68
N ALA A 471 -1.23 -33.51 -3.87
CA ALA A 471 0.03 -32.84 -4.20
C ALA A 471 1.14 -33.89 -4.48
N ARG A 472 1.23 -34.90 -3.67
CA ARG A 472 2.19 -35.99 -3.85
C ARG A 472 1.94 -36.81 -5.12
N ALA A 473 0.69 -37.08 -5.42
CA ALA A 473 0.30 -37.85 -6.63
C ALA A 473 0.60 -37.06 -7.90
N PHE A 474 0.34 -35.75 -7.92
CA PHE A 474 0.49 -34.90 -9.11
C PHE A 474 1.91 -34.39 -9.34
N TRP A 475 2.62 -34.00 -8.27
CA TRP A 475 3.92 -33.36 -8.39
C TRP A 475 5.09 -34.15 -7.78
N GLY A 476 4.82 -35.35 -7.26
CA GLY A 476 5.81 -36.30 -6.77
C GLY A 476 6.11 -36.24 -5.27
N GLY A 477 6.38 -37.42 -4.69
CA GLY A 477 6.66 -37.57 -3.25
C GLY A 477 7.97 -36.95 -2.78
N ASP A 478 8.95 -36.84 -3.66
CA ASP A 478 10.24 -36.16 -3.33
C ASP A 478 10.04 -34.68 -3.07
N ARG A 479 9.11 -34.06 -3.77
CA ARG A 479 8.76 -32.63 -3.60
C ARG A 479 7.84 -32.39 -2.41
N PHE A 480 6.94 -33.36 -2.14
CA PHE A 480 5.96 -33.32 -1.06
C PHE A 480 6.10 -34.57 -0.18
N PRO A 481 7.10 -34.61 0.72
CA PRO A 481 7.28 -35.74 1.62
C PRO A 481 6.07 -35.90 2.55
N ALA A 482 5.77 -37.13 2.96
CA ALA A 482 4.69 -37.38 3.89
C ALA A 482 4.94 -36.72 5.23
N SER A 483 3.92 -36.00 5.72
CA SER A 483 3.98 -35.33 7.01
C SER A 483 3.11 -36.01 8.06
N ALA A 484 3.67 -36.28 9.23
CA ALA A 484 2.92 -36.81 10.37
C ALA A 484 1.93 -35.76 10.97
N VAL A 485 2.13 -34.47 10.64
CA VAL A 485 1.36 -33.36 11.21
C VAL A 485 -0.06 -33.27 10.63
N VAL A 486 -0.30 -33.87 9.45
CA VAL A 486 -1.54 -33.65 8.68
C VAL A 486 -2.67 -34.62 9.09
N ALA A 487 -2.39 -35.62 9.91
CA ALA A 487 -3.40 -36.65 10.30
C ALA A 487 -4.62 -36.07 11.09
N GLY A 488 -4.60 -34.78 11.50
CA GLY A 488 -5.68 -34.13 12.25
C GLY A 488 -6.06 -32.75 11.75
N GLY A 489 -5.68 -32.38 10.51
CA GLY A 489 -5.98 -31.03 9.96
C GLY A 489 -7.47 -30.82 9.74
N SER A 490 -8.02 -29.71 10.23
CA SER A 490 -9.40 -29.32 10.03
C SER A 490 -9.68 -28.92 8.57
N SER A 491 -10.89 -29.23 8.10
CA SER A 491 -11.40 -28.71 6.83
C SER A 491 -11.76 -27.23 6.93
N PRO A 492 -11.84 -26.47 5.81
CA PRO A 492 -12.36 -25.10 5.83
C PRO A 492 -13.75 -25.00 6.46
N ARG A 493 -14.59 -26.03 6.29
CA ARG A 493 -15.91 -26.12 6.92
C ARG A 493 -15.82 -26.13 8.46
N GLU A 494 -14.87 -26.86 9.00
CA GLU A 494 -14.61 -26.86 10.46
C GLU A 494 -14.01 -25.53 10.92
N ALA A 495 -13.16 -24.90 10.10
CA ALA A 495 -12.62 -23.58 10.38
C ALA A 495 -13.71 -22.50 10.42
N ILE A 496 -14.74 -22.55 9.55
CA ILE A 496 -15.91 -21.64 9.59
C ILE A 496 -16.67 -21.80 10.91
N LEU A 497 -16.83 -23.03 11.40
CA LEU A 497 -17.64 -23.31 12.59
C LEU A 497 -16.91 -23.07 13.91
N GLY A 498 -15.62 -23.36 13.97
CA GLY A 498 -14.83 -23.35 15.21
C GLY A 498 -13.50 -22.61 15.15
N GLY A 499 -13.15 -22.00 14.02
CA GLY A 499 -11.90 -21.26 13.85
C GLY A 499 -11.92 -19.89 14.54
N GLU A 500 -10.74 -19.33 14.78
CA GLU A 500 -10.62 -17.96 15.25
C GLU A 500 -11.08 -16.95 14.17
N PRO A 501 -11.40 -15.69 14.49
CA PRO A 501 -12.11 -14.77 13.58
C PRO A 501 -11.49 -14.62 12.19
N VAL A 502 -10.15 -14.50 12.08
CA VAL A 502 -9.48 -14.38 10.76
C VAL A 502 -9.52 -15.70 9.99
N ALA A 503 -9.33 -16.85 10.64
CA ALA A 503 -9.43 -18.15 10.01
C ALA A 503 -10.85 -18.41 9.47
N ARG A 504 -11.88 -18.01 10.22
CA ARG A 504 -13.28 -18.07 9.79
C ARG A 504 -13.54 -17.19 8.58
N ALA A 505 -13.06 -15.94 8.59
CA ALA A 505 -13.23 -15.01 7.48
C ALA A 505 -12.50 -15.45 6.21
N VAL A 506 -11.34 -16.09 6.35
CA VAL A 506 -10.59 -16.64 5.19
C VAL A 506 -11.25 -17.88 4.63
N ALA A 507 -11.90 -18.70 5.48
CA ALA A 507 -12.58 -19.92 5.07
C ALA A 507 -13.97 -19.68 4.48
N ALA A 508 -14.62 -18.54 4.80
CA ALA A 508 -15.91 -18.12 4.26
C ALA A 508 -15.80 -17.55 2.84
#